data_b5a88a853b66148462d48c1e8791dad1
#
_entry.id   b5a88a853b66148462d48c1e8791dad1
#
_cell.length_a   1.000
_cell.length_b   1.000
_cell.length_c   1.000
_cell.angle_alpha   90.00
_cell.angle_beta   90.00
_cell.angle_gamma   90.00
#
_symmetry.space_group_name_H-M   'P 1'
#
loop_
_entity.id
_entity.type
_entity.pdbx_description
1 polymer ?
#
loop_
_entity_poly.entity_id
_entity_poly.type
_entity_poly.pdbx_seq_one_letter_code
_entity_poly.pdbx_strand_id
1 'polypeptide(L)'
;GVMPIVAAYPGYLTRQSDWKSTVIIRVPDDPIQPGRQIWVYYTHMAGPAGDSFISSDFPPGTTEQFIEAGTFLGYQGNYSGDPGNPVGVHLHISVVKDDGFGKFTNELDIENTYDPTPYFGLPLNANENSDTIPVCN
;
A
#
# COMPACT_ATOMS: atom_id res chain seq x y z
N GLY A 1 -9.06 -16.21 6.40
CA GLY A 1 -8.62 -15.30 7.40
C GLY A 1 -8.09 -14.02 6.82
N VAL A 2 -8.27 -12.97 7.59
CA VAL A 2 -7.78 -11.64 7.23
C VAL A 2 -6.39 -11.48 7.82
N MET A 3 -5.40 -11.22 6.97
CA MET A 3 -4.01 -11.10 7.41
C MET A 3 -3.70 -9.64 7.81
N PRO A 4 -2.93 -9.46 8.88
CA PRO A 4 -2.48 -8.12 9.25
C PRO A 4 -1.48 -7.57 8.23
N ILE A 5 -1.56 -6.27 8.02
CA ILE A 5 -0.66 -5.52 7.14
C ILE A 5 0.23 -4.64 8.00
N VAL A 6 1.52 -4.68 7.72
CA VAL A 6 2.52 -3.84 8.39
C VAL A 6 3.28 -3.02 7.36
N ALA A 7 3.82 -1.88 7.80
CA ALA A 7 4.64 -1.03 6.95
C ALA A 7 5.95 -1.75 6.57
N ALA A 8 6.25 -1.81 5.29
CA ALA A 8 7.49 -2.44 4.81
C ALA A 8 8.73 -1.58 5.10
N TYR A 9 8.59 -0.27 5.05
CA TYR A 9 9.68 0.69 5.24
C TYR A 9 9.22 1.81 6.15
N PRO A 10 10.14 2.47 6.88
CA PRO A 10 9.81 3.64 7.66
C PRO A 10 9.48 4.81 6.73
N GLY A 11 8.60 5.71 7.16
CA GLY A 11 8.23 6.87 6.38
C GLY A 11 7.07 7.64 7.00
N TYR A 12 6.45 8.47 6.19
CA TYR A 12 5.40 9.40 6.60
C TYR A 12 4.07 8.98 5.99
N LEU A 13 3.16 8.53 6.85
CA LEU A 13 1.87 7.98 6.44
C LEU A 13 0.84 9.08 6.25
N THR A 14 0.12 9.02 5.15
CA THR A 14 -1.07 9.83 4.89
C THR A 14 -2.26 8.93 4.57
N ARG A 15 -3.39 9.27 5.18
CA ARG A 15 -4.70 8.73 4.83
C ARG A 15 -5.63 9.90 4.54
N GLN A 16 -5.98 10.12 3.28
CA GLN A 16 -6.91 11.18 2.92
C GLN A 16 -8.28 10.92 3.55
N SER A 17 -9.01 11.99 3.81
CA SER A 17 -10.26 11.91 4.57
C SER A 17 -11.35 11.05 3.92
N ASP A 18 -11.32 10.90 2.60
CA ASP A 18 -12.25 10.06 1.84
C ASP A 18 -11.72 8.64 1.57
N TRP A 19 -10.51 8.32 2.02
CA TRP A 19 -9.91 7.00 1.80
C TRP A 19 -10.38 6.00 2.85
N LYS A 20 -11.24 5.07 2.43
CA LYS A 20 -11.78 4.01 3.28
C LYS A 20 -10.83 2.82 3.42
N SER A 21 -10.06 2.54 2.37
CA SER A 21 -9.30 1.30 2.24
C SER A 21 -7.82 1.51 1.96
N THR A 22 -7.34 2.74 1.95
CA THR A 22 -6.02 3.10 1.41
C THR A 22 -5.24 3.94 2.39
N VAL A 23 -3.94 3.64 2.49
CA VAL A 23 -2.93 4.54 3.06
C VAL A 23 -1.75 4.61 2.11
N ILE A 24 -1.02 5.72 2.14
CA ILE A 24 0.21 5.90 1.38
C ILE A 24 1.32 6.37 2.31
N ILE A 25 2.53 5.84 2.11
CA ILE A 25 3.68 6.16 2.94
C ILE A 25 4.75 6.80 2.08
N ARG A 26 5.11 8.03 2.41
CA ARG A 26 6.23 8.72 1.78
C ARG A 26 7.54 8.19 2.36
N VAL A 27 8.40 7.64 1.51
CA VAL A 27 9.72 7.13 1.88
C VAL A 27 10.76 8.05 1.25
N PRO A 28 11.36 8.98 2.04
CA PRO A 28 12.25 10.02 1.49
C PRO A 28 13.50 9.49 0.83
N ASP A 29 13.99 8.33 1.29
CA ASP A 29 15.22 7.73 0.77
C ASP A 29 14.93 6.31 0.33
N ASP A 30 14.83 6.12 -0.99
CA ASP A 30 14.52 4.83 -1.61
C ASP A 30 15.58 3.80 -1.19
N PRO A 31 15.18 2.65 -0.59
CA PRO A 31 16.14 1.63 -0.15
C PRO A 31 16.87 0.93 -1.30
N ILE A 32 16.34 0.99 -2.52
CA ILE A 32 16.96 0.38 -3.70
C ILE A 32 17.84 1.39 -4.44
N GLN A 33 17.42 2.64 -4.53
CA GLN A 33 18.18 3.71 -5.16
C GLN A 33 18.24 4.92 -4.23
N PRO A 34 19.25 4.99 -3.34
CA PRO A 34 19.39 6.10 -2.39
C PRO A 34 19.40 7.48 -3.08
N GLY A 35 18.81 8.45 -2.41
CA GLY A 35 18.69 9.82 -2.90
C GLY A 35 17.43 10.09 -3.70
N ARG A 36 16.57 9.08 -3.89
CA ARG A 36 15.30 9.20 -4.58
C ARG A 36 14.15 9.03 -3.59
N GLN A 37 13.13 9.89 -3.64
CA GLN A 37 11.91 9.70 -2.86
C GLN A 37 10.94 8.78 -3.61
N ILE A 38 10.34 7.85 -2.87
CA ILE A 38 9.27 6.98 -3.37
C ILE A 38 8.08 7.05 -2.42
N TRP A 39 6.96 6.48 -2.89
CA TRP A 39 5.73 6.34 -2.12
C TRP A 39 5.31 4.89 -2.15
N VAL A 40 4.93 4.34 -0.99
CA VAL A 40 4.42 2.97 -0.90
C VAL A 40 2.92 3.06 -0.62
N TYR A 41 2.13 2.52 -1.52
CA TYR A 41 0.67 2.60 -1.55
C TYR A 41 0.09 1.24 -1.15
N TYR A 42 -0.79 1.26 -0.16
CA TYR A 42 -1.45 0.06 0.36
C TYR A 42 -2.96 0.24 0.22
N THR A 43 -3.65 -0.68 -0.44
CA THR A 43 -5.09 -0.56 -0.65
C THR A 43 -5.83 -1.89 -0.54
N HIS A 44 -7.15 -1.83 -0.69
CA HIS A 44 -8.14 -2.89 -0.43
C HIS A 44 -8.29 -3.25 1.05
N MET A 45 -7.91 -2.36 1.95
CA MET A 45 -7.96 -2.56 3.40
C MET A 45 -9.33 -2.18 3.97
N ALA A 46 -10.38 -2.75 3.40
CA ALA A 46 -11.76 -2.55 3.85
C ALA A 46 -12.63 -3.74 3.44
N GLY A 47 -13.77 -3.88 4.10
CA GLY A 47 -14.79 -4.87 3.74
C GLY A 47 -15.57 -4.49 2.48
N PRO A 48 -16.45 -5.38 1.98
CA PRO A 48 -17.11 -5.19 0.68
C PRO A 48 -18.04 -3.98 0.60
N ALA A 49 -18.52 -3.49 1.74
CA ALA A 49 -19.35 -2.28 1.81
C ALA A 49 -18.54 -1.01 2.05
N GLY A 50 -17.22 -1.12 2.20
CA GLY A 50 -16.35 0.01 2.49
C GLY A 50 -16.06 0.23 3.98
N ASP A 51 -16.39 -0.72 4.85
CA ASP A 51 -16.02 -0.66 6.26
C ASP A 51 -14.52 -0.80 6.40
N SER A 52 -13.86 0.24 6.91
CA SER A 52 -12.40 0.31 6.94
C SER A 52 -11.79 -0.71 7.89
N PHE A 53 -10.72 -1.37 7.45
CA PHE A 53 -9.86 -2.24 8.25
C PHE A 53 -8.53 -1.56 8.59
N ILE A 54 -8.38 -0.28 8.27
CA ILE A 54 -7.20 0.50 8.63
C ILE A 54 -7.21 0.69 10.15
N SER A 55 -6.02 0.59 10.77
CA SER A 55 -5.85 0.81 12.21
C SER A 55 -6.47 2.15 12.65
N SER A 56 -7.09 2.13 13.83
CA SER A 56 -7.64 3.35 14.45
C SER A 56 -6.57 4.40 14.80
N ASP A 57 -5.30 4.00 14.78
CA ASP A 57 -4.18 4.94 14.95
C ASP A 57 -4.04 5.90 13.76
N PHE A 58 -4.65 5.53 12.62
CA PHE A 58 -4.63 6.33 11.40
C PHE A 58 -6.05 6.65 10.94
N PRO A 59 -6.75 7.56 11.66
CA PRO A 59 -8.10 7.94 11.27
C PRO A 59 -8.10 8.71 9.94
N PRO A 60 -9.27 8.84 9.29
CA PRO A 60 -9.38 9.67 8.08
C PRO A 60 -8.83 11.08 8.31
N GLY A 61 -8.01 11.56 7.37
CA GLY A 61 -7.35 12.86 7.49
C GLY A 61 -5.97 12.83 8.14
N THR A 62 -5.46 11.65 8.55
CA THR A 62 -4.06 11.51 9.01
C THR A 62 -3.11 11.99 7.93
N THR A 63 -2.22 12.93 8.25
CA THR A 63 -1.31 13.54 7.29
C THR A 63 0.12 13.48 7.80
N GLU A 64 1.02 12.87 6.99
CA GLU A 64 2.47 12.89 7.23
C GLU A 64 2.87 12.43 8.64
N GLN A 65 2.21 11.41 9.15
CA GLN A 65 2.57 10.82 10.44
C GLN A 65 3.74 9.86 10.26
N PHE A 66 4.86 10.14 10.92
CA PHE A 66 6.02 9.23 10.86
C PHE A 66 5.70 7.89 11.51
N ILE A 67 6.08 6.81 10.82
CA ILE A 67 5.96 5.45 11.34
C ILE A 67 7.23 4.66 11.03
N GLU A 68 7.55 3.71 11.91
CA GLU A 68 8.65 2.76 11.72
C GLU A 68 8.24 1.62 10.80
N ALA A 69 9.22 0.96 10.18
CA ALA A 69 8.98 -0.34 9.52
C ALA A 69 8.39 -1.32 10.54
N GLY A 70 7.45 -2.15 10.09
CA GLY A 70 6.77 -3.11 10.96
C GLY A 70 5.57 -2.54 11.71
N THR A 71 5.30 -1.23 11.61
CA THR A 71 4.10 -0.64 12.22
C THR A 71 2.84 -1.26 11.65
N PHE A 72 1.92 -1.67 12.52
CA PHE A 72 0.64 -2.24 12.12
C PHE A 72 -0.21 -1.18 11.42
N LEU A 73 -0.66 -1.47 10.21
CA LEU A 73 -1.47 -0.56 9.41
C LEU A 73 -2.96 -0.91 9.40
N GLY A 74 -3.28 -2.18 9.60
CA GLY A 74 -4.63 -2.69 9.51
C GLY A 74 -4.66 -4.11 8.96
N TYR A 75 -5.77 -4.49 8.33
CA TYR A 75 -5.94 -5.83 7.76
C TYR A 75 -6.23 -5.74 6.25
N GLN A 76 -5.81 -6.78 5.52
CA GLN A 76 -6.23 -6.93 4.13
C GLN A 76 -7.74 -7.11 4.04
N GLY A 77 -8.32 -6.70 2.94
CA GLY A 77 -9.76 -6.80 2.72
C GLY A 77 -10.09 -7.07 1.27
N ASN A 78 -11.30 -6.72 0.86
CA ASN A 78 -11.82 -7.02 -0.47
C ASN A 78 -12.65 -5.87 -1.06
N TYR A 79 -12.45 -4.66 -0.56
CA TYR A 79 -13.12 -3.47 -1.11
C TYR A 79 -12.50 -3.08 -2.46
N SER A 80 -13.34 -3.05 -3.50
CA SER A 80 -12.91 -2.71 -4.86
C SER A 80 -12.91 -1.21 -5.16
N GLY A 81 -13.48 -0.40 -4.26
CA GLY A 81 -13.83 1.00 -4.53
C GLY A 81 -15.31 1.17 -4.90
N ASP A 82 -16.00 0.07 -5.19
CA ASP A 82 -17.42 0.05 -5.53
C ASP A 82 -18.16 -0.84 -4.51
N PRO A 83 -18.97 -0.23 -3.60
CA PRO A 83 -19.68 -1.00 -2.57
C PRO A 83 -20.58 -2.07 -3.19
N GLY A 84 -20.53 -3.29 -2.61
CA GLY A 84 -21.33 -4.42 -3.09
C GLY A 84 -20.75 -5.14 -4.30
N ASN A 85 -19.55 -4.75 -4.76
CA ASN A 85 -18.87 -5.39 -5.89
C ASN A 85 -17.44 -5.77 -5.49
N PRO A 86 -17.27 -6.73 -4.54
CA PRO A 86 -15.97 -7.01 -3.94
C PRO A 86 -15.03 -7.73 -4.90
N VAL A 87 -13.72 -7.55 -4.66
CA VAL A 87 -12.66 -8.39 -5.21
C VAL A 87 -12.33 -9.52 -4.24
N GLY A 88 -11.42 -10.42 -4.59
CA GLY A 88 -10.89 -11.41 -3.64
C GLY A 88 -10.12 -10.74 -2.52
N VAL A 89 -10.09 -11.34 -1.33
CA VAL A 89 -9.33 -10.82 -0.19
C VAL A 89 -7.84 -10.84 -0.51
N HIS A 90 -7.21 -9.66 -0.52
CA HIS A 90 -5.77 -9.51 -0.77
C HIS A 90 -5.30 -8.13 -0.33
N LEU A 91 -4.00 -7.92 -0.34
CA LEU A 91 -3.40 -6.60 -0.27
C LEU A 91 -2.92 -6.22 -1.68
N HIS A 92 -3.34 -5.06 -2.15
CA HIS A 92 -2.73 -4.41 -3.30
C HIS A 92 -1.66 -3.44 -2.77
N ILE A 93 -0.43 -3.62 -3.22
CA ILE A 93 0.69 -2.76 -2.85
C ILE A 93 1.39 -2.27 -4.12
N SER A 94 1.75 -0.98 -4.14
CA SER A 94 2.47 -0.37 -5.26
C SER A 94 3.61 0.49 -4.73
N VAL A 95 4.73 0.50 -5.44
CA VAL A 95 5.81 1.47 -5.23
C VAL A 95 5.63 2.55 -6.28
N VAL A 96 5.23 3.73 -5.83
CA VAL A 96 4.77 4.83 -6.69
C VAL A 96 5.85 5.90 -6.80
N LYS A 97 6.01 6.44 -8.01
CA LYS A 97 6.98 7.49 -8.28
C LYS A 97 6.56 8.82 -7.67
N ASP A 98 7.54 9.58 -7.22
CA ASP A 98 7.36 11.00 -6.89
C ASP A 98 7.26 11.81 -8.20
N ASP A 99 6.50 12.89 -8.17
CA ASP A 99 6.34 13.77 -9.33
C ASP A 99 7.52 14.74 -9.54
N GLY A 100 8.53 14.68 -8.66
CA GLY A 100 9.66 15.60 -8.64
C GLY A 100 9.41 16.84 -7.80
N PHE A 101 8.21 16.99 -7.24
CA PHE A 101 7.80 18.13 -6.41
C PHE A 101 7.31 17.72 -5.03
N GLY A 102 7.59 16.48 -4.62
CA GLY A 102 7.23 15.96 -3.31
C GLY A 102 5.83 15.39 -3.20
N LYS A 103 5.19 15.05 -4.32
CA LYS A 103 3.86 14.44 -4.35
C LYS A 103 3.89 13.12 -5.09
N PHE A 104 3.00 12.21 -4.70
CA PHE A 104 2.85 10.95 -5.41
C PHE A 104 2.09 11.13 -6.74
N THR A 105 2.48 10.33 -7.73
CA THR A 105 1.82 10.27 -9.03
C THR A 105 0.61 9.32 -8.98
N ASN A 106 -0.13 9.20 -10.07
CA ASN A 106 -1.29 8.30 -10.14
C ASN A 106 -0.84 6.85 -10.26
N GLU A 107 -1.08 6.04 -9.22
CA GLU A 107 -0.66 4.63 -9.18
C GLU A 107 -1.40 3.73 -10.19
N LEU A 108 -2.54 4.18 -10.71
CA LEU A 108 -3.28 3.43 -11.71
C LEU A 108 -2.61 3.42 -13.09
N ASP A 109 -1.64 4.31 -13.30
CA ASP A 109 -0.81 4.33 -14.49
C ASP A 109 0.48 3.57 -14.19
N ILE A 110 0.71 2.46 -14.87
CA ILE A 110 1.87 1.59 -14.64
C ILE A 110 3.20 2.34 -14.83
N GLU A 111 3.23 3.36 -15.68
CA GLU A 111 4.44 4.18 -15.90
C GLU A 111 4.82 4.98 -14.65
N ASN A 112 3.88 5.20 -13.74
CA ASN A 112 4.10 5.89 -12.48
C ASN A 112 4.51 4.97 -11.34
N THR A 113 4.77 3.69 -11.62
CA THR A 113 5.16 2.71 -10.62
C THR A 113 6.50 2.08 -10.95
N TYR A 114 7.18 1.60 -9.91
CA TYR A 114 8.39 0.78 -10.06
C TYR A 114 8.02 -0.69 -9.90
N ASP A 115 8.84 -1.59 -10.49
CA ASP A 115 8.74 -3.01 -10.22
C ASP A 115 8.87 -3.26 -8.70
N PRO A 116 7.87 -3.87 -8.05
CA PRO A 116 7.90 -4.09 -6.61
C PRO A 116 8.87 -5.18 -6.18
N THR A 117 9.31 -6.05 -7.08
CA THR A 117 10.14 -7.22 -6.77
C THR A 117 11.38 -6.87 -5.97
N PRO A 118 12.21 -5.87 -6.35
CA PRO A 118 13.40 -5.53 -5.57
C PRO A 118 13.09 -5.02 -4.17
N TYR A 119 11.91 -4.44 -3.96
CA TYR A 119 11.50 -3.86 -2.68
C TYR A 119 11.05 -4.91 -1.67
N PHE A 120 10.48 -6.01 -2.14
CA PHE A 120 9.85 -7.02 -1.27
C PHE A 120 10.51 -8.39 -1.39
N GLY A 121 11.47 -8.56 -2.29
CA GLY A 121 12.21 -9.80 -2.46
C GLY A 121 11.40 -10.96 -3.05
N LEU A 122 10.22 -10.68 -3.58
CA LEU A 122 9.30 -11.68 -4.13
C LEU A 122 8.74 -11.18 -5.47
N PRO A 123 8.46 -12.10 -6.41
CA PRO A 123 7.72 -11.71 -7.62
C PRO A 123 6.27 -11.38 -7.25
N LEU A 124 5.91 -10.10 -7.35
CA LEU A 124 4.61 -9.58 -6.94
C LEU A 124 3.77 -9.03 -8.11
N ASN A 125 4.17 -9.30 -9.33
CA ASN A 125 3.43 -8.83 -10.50
C ASN A 125 2.18 -9.67 -10.74
N ALA A 126 1.09 -9.02 -11.14
CA ALA A 126 -0.16 -9.69 -11.46
C ALA A 126 -0.03 -10.70 -12.61
N ASN A 127 0.98 -10.55 -13.45
CA ASN A 127 1.26 -11.44 -14.57
C ASN A 127 2.18 -12.62 -14.20
N GLU A 128 2.65 -12.65 -12.94
CA GLU A 128 3.48 -13.76 -12.47
C GLU A 128 2.63 -15.02 -12.29
N ASN A 129 3.25 -16.16 -12.53
CA ASN A 129 2.61 -17.44 -12.31
C ASN A 129 2.41 -17.65 -10.81
N SER A 130 1.17 -17.93 -10.38
CA SER A 130 0.82 -18.14 -8.99
C SER A 130 1.60 -19.29 -8.33
N ASP A 131 2.09 -20.26 -9.12
CA ASP A 131 2.89 -21.38 -8.62
C ASP A 131 4.24 -20.93 -8.05
N THR A 132 4.69 -19.73 -8.38
CA THR A 132 5.96 -19.17 -7.93
C THR A 132 5.82 -18.28 -6.70
N ILE A 133 4.60 -18.02 -6.24
CA ILE A 133 4.35 -17.17 -5.07
C ILE A 133 4.59 -18.00 -3.80
N PRO A 134 5.54 -17.61 -2.94
CA PRO A 134 5.78 -18.33 -1.69
C PRO A 134 4.56 -18.29 -0.78
N VAL A 135 4.28 -19.42 -0.15
CA VAL A 135 3.23 -19.51 0.86
C VAL A 135 3.82 -19.11 2.20
N CYS A 136 3.19 -18.17 2.89
CA CYS A 136 3.57 -17.83 4.26
C CYS A 136 3.19 -18.99 5.20
N ASN A 137 4.16 -19.51 5.88
CA ASN A 137 3.97 -20.54 6.89
C ASN A 137 3.80 -19.92 8.28
#